data_069beda941ee818c39367e6a67f0e6ec
#
_entry.id   069beda941ee818c39367e6a67f0e6ec
#
_cell.length_a   1.000
_cell.length_b   1.000
_cell.length_c   1.000
_cell.angle_alpha   90.00
_cell.angle_beta   90.00
_cell.angle_gamma   90.00
#
_symmetry.space_group_name_H-M   'P 1'
#
loop_
_entity.id
_entity.type
_entity.pdbx_description
1 polymer ?
#
loop_
_entity_poly.entity_id
_entity_poly.type
_entity_poly.pdbx_seq_one_letter_code
_entity_poly.pdbx_strand_id
1 'polypeptide(L)'
;DQNFPPMGFVGDDGEYTGFDLELAQEVAKRLGLEYKAQPIAWDSKDMELESGNIDCIWNGFTMTGREDDYTWTEPYMANQQVFVVANDSDINSQADLAGKIVEVQADSSAEAALKEAPELTATFKELLTTADYNTAFMDLEQGAVDAIAMDVIVAGYQIQQRNADFKILDDSLSEEEYGVGFKKGNTELRDK
;
A
#
# COMPACT_ATOMS: atom_id res chain seq x y z
N ASP A 1 2.46 4.68 7.20
CA ASP A 1 3.61 3.88 6.79
C ASP A 1 4.69 4.78 6.18
N GLN A 2 5.90 4.70 6.71
CA GLN A 2 7.05 5.50 6.24
C GLN A 2 7.89 4.78 5.19
N ASN A 3 7.48 3.57 4.79
CA ASN A 3 8.14 2.72 3.81
C ASN A 3 7.24 2.42 2.61
N PHE A 4 6.48 3.43 2.17
CA PHE A 4 5.50 3.32 1.09
C PHE A 4 5.70 4.38 -0.02
N PRO A 5 6.92 4.45 -0.62
CA PRO A 5 7.19 5.40 -1.69
C PRO A 5 6.42 5.03 -2.97
N PRO A 6 5.94 6.00 -3.77
CA PRO A 6 6.18 7.44 -3.64
C PRO A 6 5.14 8.19 -2.79
N MET A 7 4.24 7.49 -2.09
CA MET A 7 3.12 8.12 -1.39
C MET A 7 3.55 8.75 -0.05
N GLY A 8 4.25 8.00 0.80
CA GLY A 8 4.82 8.47 2.06
C GLY A 8 6.07 7.68 2.43
N PHE A 9 7.19 8.35 2.61
CA PHE A 9 8.48 7.69 2.90
C PHE A 9 9.50 8.68 3.50
N VAL A 10 10.64 8.16 3.89
CA VAL A 10 11.78 8.96 4.35
C VAL A 10 12.66 9.27 3.14
N GLY A 11 12.87 10.55 2.84
CA GLY A 11 13.75 11.02 1.76
C GLY A 11 15.23 10.87 2.08
N ASP A 12 16.08 11.16 1.11
CA ASP A 12 17.54 11.09 1.24
C ASP A 12 18.11 12.07 2.29
N ASP A 13 17.37 13.12 2.58
CA ASP A 13 17.67 14.12 3.63
C ASP A 13 17.25 13.67 5.04
N GLY A 14 16.60 12.52 5.16
CA GLY A 14 16.09 11.98 6.41
C GLY A 14 14.73 12.54 6.83
N GLU A 15 14.12 13.41 6.02
CA GLU A 15 12.82 13.99 6.29
C GLU A 15 11.69 13.17 5.63
N TYR A 16 10.48 13.24 6.21
CA TYR A 16 9.31 12.61 5.62
C TYR A 16 8.86 13.36 4.38
N THR A 17 8.66 12.63 3.29
CA THR A 17 8.25 13.17 2.00
C THR A 17 7.33 12.19 1.26
N GLY A 18 6.87 12.57 0.09
CA GLY A 18 6.04 11.78 -0.78
C GLY A 18 4.81 12.54 -1.27
N PHE A 19 4.16 12.00 -2.28
CA PHE A 19 3.01 12.62 -2.91
C PHE A 19 1.91 12.98 -1.91
N ASP A 20 1.52 12.03 -1.07
CA ASP A 20 0.45 12.23 -0.09
C ASP A 20 0.84 13.21 1.02
N LEU A 21 2.09 13.18 1.47
CA LEU A 21 2.56 14.07 2.53
C LEU A 21 2.66 15.52 2.03
N GLU A 22 3.11 15.73 0.78
CA GLU A 22 3.14 17.06 0.17
C GLU A 22 1.74 17.60 -0.06
N LEU A 23 0.81 16.75 -0.51
CA LEU A 23 -0.59 17.12 -0.69
C LEU A 23 -1.25 17.46 0.65
N ALA A 24 -1.03 16.66 1.70
CA ALA A 24 -1.55 16.90 3.04
C ALA A 24 -1.01 18.22 3.62
N GLN A 25 0.28 18.49 3.43
CA GLN A 25 0.92 19.73 3.87
C GLN A 25 0.31 20.96 3.19
N GLU A 26 0.08 20.90 1.89
CA GLU A 26 -0.55 22.00 1.14
C GLU A 26 -2.00 22.22 1.57
N VAL A 27 -2.76 21.15 1.80
CA VAL A 27 -4.15 21.24 2.32
C VAL A 27 -4.16 21.86 3.72
N ALA A 28 -3.34 21.40 4.64
CA ALA A 28 -3.24 21.95 5.99
C ALA A 28 -2.92 23.45 5.96
N LYS A 29 -1.96 23.86 5.11
CA LYS A 29 -1.60 25.28 4.91
C LYS A 29 -2.78 26.10 4.43
N ARG A 30 -3.55 25.64 3.46
CA ARG A 30 -4.74 26.33 2.94
C ARG A 30 -5.84 26.48 3.97
N LEU A 31 -5.99 25.49 4.83
CA LEU A 31 -6.98 25.47 5.90
C LEU A 31 -6.50 26.20 7.19
N GLY A 32 -5.25 26.66 7.24
CA GLY A 32 -4.66 27.27 8.45
C GLY A 32 -4.50 26.28 9.60
N LEU A 33 -4.32 24.99 9.27
CA LEU A 33 -4.08 23.91 10.24
C LEU A 33 -2.57 23.64 10.38
N GLU A 34 -2.16 23.16 11.55
CA GLU A 34 -0.81 22.64 11.73
C GLU A 34 -0.68 21.27 11.07
N TYR A 35 0.38 21.08 10.28
CA TYR A 35 0.72 19.81 9.67
C TYR A 35 1.77 19.07 10.50
N LYS A 36 1.53 17.81 10.75
CA LYS A 36 2.50 16.90 11.35
C LYS A 36 2.42 15.53 10.69
N ALA A 37 3.52 15.07 10.11
CA ALA A 37 3.66 13.69 9.67
C ALA A 37 3.94 12.79 10.89
N GLN A 38 3.07 11.84 11.14
CA GLN A 38 3.20 10.88 12.24
C GLN A 38 3.41 9.49 11.65
N PRO A 39 4.63 8.90 11.74
CA PRO A 39 4.87 7.54 11.27
C PRO A 39 4.16 6.52 12.16
N ILE A 40 3.58 5.53 11.54
CA ILE A 40 2.91 4.41 12.21
C ILE A 40 3.31 3.08 11.53
N ALA A 41 3.21 1.96 12.27
CA ALA A 41 3.15 0.64 11.66
C ALA A 41 1.79 0.47 10.98
N TRP A 42 1.77 -0.08 9.77
CA TRP A 42 0.54 -0.12 8.97
C TRP A 42 -0.59 -0.91 9.62
N ASP A 43 -0.27 -2.04 10.22
CA ASP A 43 -1.20 -2.88 10.96
C ASP A 43 -1.76 -2.23 12.24
N SER A 44 -1.18 -1.11 12.68
CA SER A 44 -1.63 -0.34 13.84
C SER A 44 -2.53 0.84 13.49
N LYS A 45 -2.80 1.10 12.19
CA LYS A 45 -3.50 2.31 11.72
C LYS A 45 -4.83 2.57 12.41
N ASP A 46 -5.62 1.52 12.64
CA ASP A 46 -6.93 1.65 13.26
C ASP A 46 -6.83 2.08 14.73
N MET A 47 -5.91 1.47 15.46
CA MET A 47 -5.63 1.83 16.87
C MET A 47 -5.13 3.27 16.98
N GLU A 48 -4.23 3.69 16.10
CA GLU A 48 -3.69 5.06 16.09
C GLU A 48 -4.78 6.10 15.78
N LEU A 49 -5.66 5.79 14.84
CA LEU A 49 -6.80 6.65 14.49
C LEU A 49 -7.86 6.69 15.60
N GLU A 50 -8.22 5.53 16.16
CA GLU A 50 -9.22 5.42 17.21
C GLU A 50 -8.78 6.10 18.52
N SER A 51 -7.51 6.02 18.87
CA SER A 51 -6.95 6.67 20.06
C SER A 51 -6.77 8.18 19.89
N GLY A 52 -6.85 8.70 18.66
CA GLY A 52 -6.61 10.11 18.35
C GLY A 52 -5.12 10.49 18.31
N ASN A 53 -4.21 9.52 18.22
CA ASN A 53 -2.79 9.78 17.99
C ASN A 53 -2.53 10.36 16.60
N ILE A 54 -3.40 10.03 15.64
CA ILE A 54 -3.48 10.63 14.30
C ILE A 54 -4.90 11.10 14.04
N ASP A 55 -5.05 12.15 13.22
CA ASP A 55 -6.33 12.74 12.85
C ASP A 55 -6.92 12.12 11.58
N CYS A 56 -6.07 11.61 10.70
CA CYS A 56 -6.45 10.92 9.48
C CYS A 56 -5.34 9.97 9.00
N ILE A 57 -5.72 9.07 8.09
CA ILE A 57 -4.80 8.21 7.35
C ILE A 57 -4.73 8.74 5.92
N TRP A 58 -3.56 9.20 5.50
CA TRP A 58 -3.31 9.74 4.17
C TRP A 58 -2.00 9.18 3.63
N ASN A 59 -2.06 8.01 3.02
CA ASN A 59 -0.87 7.21 2.68
C ASN A 59 -1.16 6.12 1.65
N GLY A 60 -1.63 6.51 0.46
CA GLY A 60 -2.09 5.53 -0.51
C GLY A 60 -3.12 4.59 0.13
N PHE A 61 -4.10 5.18 0.80
CA PHE A 61 -5.04 4.42 1.60
C PHE A 61 -6.25 4.01 0.77
N THR A 62 -6.35 2.72 0.50
CA THR A 62 -7.43 2.16 -0.31
C THR A 62 -8.76 2.25 0.41
N MET A 63 -9.69 2.96 -0.22
CA MET A 63 -11.07 3.09 0.22
C MET A 63 -11.89 1.86 -0.13
N THR A 64 -11.67 1.28 -1.30
CA THR A 64 -12.39 0.11 -1.82
C THR A 64 -12.35 -1.05 -0.83
N GLY A 65 -13.52 -1.55 -0.44
CA GLY A 65 -13.67 -2.62 0.56
C GLY A 65 -13.61 -2.15 2.02
N ARG A 66 -13.45 -0.85 2.28
CA ARG A 66 -13.39 -0.24 3.61
C ARG A 66 -14.35 0.95 3.76
N GLU A 67 -15.31 1.08 2.85
CA GLU A 67 -16.19 2.23 2.76
C GLU A 67 -16.99 2.45 4.07
N ASP A 68 -17.35 1.36 4.73
CA ASP A 68 -18.12 1.40 5.97
C ASP A 68 -17.27 1.54 7.25
N ASP A 69 -15.96 1.42 7.17
CA ASP A 69 -15.09 1.37 8.35
C ASP A 69 -14.62 2.77 8.80
N TYR A 70 -14.56 3.72 7.85
CA TYR A 70 -14.03 5.06 8.05
C TYR A 70 -15.02 6.12 7.55
N THR A 71 -14.71 7.37 7.84
CA THR A 71 -15.29 8.52 7.15
C THR A 71 -14.29 8.96 6.08
N TRP A 72 -14.68 8.87 4.81
CA TRP A 72 -13.78 9.08 3.67
C TRP A 72 -13.99 10.43 2.99
N THR A 73 -12.93 10.96 2.38
CA THR A 73 -13.05 11.97 1.32
C THR A 73 -13.60 11.34 0.04
N GLU A 74 -13.87 12.17 -0.98
CA GLU A 74 -13.91 11.65 -2.35
C GLU A 74 -12.56 10.99 -2.69
N PRO A 75 -12.56 9.96 -3.55
CA PRO A 75 -11.30 9.35 -3.99
C PRO A 75 -10.48 10.36 -4.81
N TYR A 76 -9.15 10.32 -4.64
CA TYR A 76 -8.26 11.24 -5.34
C TYR A 76 -7.34 10.55 -6.36
N MET A 77 -7.23 9.22 -6.33
CA MET A 77 -6.35 8.47 -7.23
C MET A 77 -6.86 7.04 -7.42
N ALA A 78 -6.85 6.55 -8.66
CA ALA A 78 -7.08 5.15 -8.97
C ALA A 78 -5.81 4.34 -8.71
N ASN A 79 -5.97 3.09 -8.29
CA ASN A 79 -4.90 2.13 -8.03
C ASN A 79 -5.32 0.72 -8.47
N GLN A 80 -4.37 -0.18 -8.53
CA GLN A 80 -4.56 -1.60 -8.75
C GLN A 80 -3.65 -2.39 -7.80
N GLN A 81 -4.12 -3.53 -7.34
CA GLN A 81 -3.24 -4.53 -6.74
C GLN A 81 -2.70 -5.43 -7.84
N VAL A 82 -1.39 -5.61 -7.87
CA VAL A 82 -0.68 -6.36 -8.91
C VAL A 82 0.32 -7.33 -8.28
N PHE A 83 0.86 -8.22 -9.09
CA PHE A 83 1.99 -9.07 -8.69
C PHE A 83 3.29 -8.58 -9.33
N VAL A 84 4.33 -8.51 -8.51
CA VAL A 84 5.71 -8.22 -8.93
C VAL A 84 6.52 -9.50 -8.82
N VAL A 85 7.27 -9.83 -9.86
CA VAL A 85 8.15 -11.01 -9.92
C VAL A 85 9.51 -10.63 -10.50
N ALA A 86 10.52 -11.48 -10.35
CA ALA A 86 11.79 -11.29 -11.02
C ALA A 86 11.59 -11.31 -12.55
N ASN A 87 12.32 -10.44 -13.26
CA ASN A 87 12.15 -10.28 -14.71
C ASN A 87 12.53 -11.53 -15.51
N ASP A 88 13.47 -12.32 -15.00
CA ASP A 88 13.94 -13.58 -15.58
C ASP A 88 13.12 -14.80 -15.12
N SER A 89 12.10 -14.61 -14.28
CA SER A 89 11.25 -15.68 -13.82
C SER A 89 10.34 -16.20 -14.94
N ASP A 90 9.92 -17.46 -14.83
CA ASP A 90 8.95 -18.10 -15.71
C ASP A 90 7.48 -17.71 -15.41
N ILE A 91 7.26 -16.86 -14.40
CA ILE A 91 5.94 -16.38 -14.00
C ILE A 91 5.54 -15.22 -14.92
N ASN A 92 4.45 -15.39 -15.68
CA ASN A 92 3.94 -14.39 -16.63
C ASN A 92 2.47 -14.05 -16.42
N SER A 93 1.78 -14.83 -15.58
CA SER A 93 0.37 -14.65 -15.25
C SER A 93 0.08 -15.11 -13.83
N GLN A 94 -1.10 -14.80 -13.30
CA GLN A 94 -1.52 -15.27 -11.97
C GLN A 94 -1.58 -16.82 -11.91
N ALA A 95 -1.88 -17.49 -13.02
CA ALA A 95 -1.91 -18.94 -13.07
C ALA A 95 -0.54 -19.58 -12.79
N ASP A 96 0.56 -18.89 -13.13
CA ASP A 96 1.92 -19.36 -12.92
C ASP A 96 2.37 -19.24 -11.44
N LEU A 97 1.57 -18.59 -10.59
CA LEU A 97 1.80 -18.50 -9.15
C LEU A 97 1.50 -19.80 -8.40
N ALA A 98 0.93 -20.80 -9.08
CA ALA A 98 0.69 -22.11 -8.49
C ALA A 98 2.01 -22.76 -8.02
N GLY A 99 2.05 -23.16 -6.75
CA GLY A 99 3.23 -23.73 -6.11
C GLY A 99 4.35 -22.72 -5.77
N LYS A 100 4.11 -21.43 -5.93
CA LYS A 100 5.05 -20.36 -5.61
C LYS A 100 4.82 -19.78 -4.22
N ILE A 101 5.84 -19.13 -3.68
CA ILE A 101 5.76 -18.39 -2.42
C ILE A 101 5.44 -16.93 -2.75
N VAL A 102 4.31 -16.44 -2.26
CA VAL A 102 3.84 -15.06 -2.46
C VAL A 102 3.93 -14.32 -1.13
N GLU A 103 4.39 -13.07 -1.17
CA GLU A 103 4.47 -12.20 0.00
C GLU A 103 3.60 -10.97 -0.16
N VAL A 104 3.06 -10.48 0.95
CA VAL A 104 2.17 -9.32 0.99
C VAL A 104 2.38 -8.55 2.30
N GLN A 105 2.14 -7.25 2.30
CA GLN A 105 2.15 -6.48 3.54
C GLN A 105 0.94 -6.86 4.41
N ALA A 106 1.18 -7.08 5.69
CA ALA A 106 0.13 -7.38 6.67
C ALA A 106 -0.91 -6.24 6.73
N ASP A 107 -2.18 -6.61 6.77
CA ASP A 107 -3.33 -5.69 6.86
C ASP A 107 -3.44 -4.66 5.71
N SER A 108 -2.84 -4.99 4.56
CA SER A 108 -2.93 -4.21 3.33
C SER A 108 -4.19 -4.56 2.53
N SER A 109 -4.52 -3.69 1.55
CA SER A 109 -5.60 -4.01 0.60
C SER A 109 -5.24 -5.18 -0.32
N ALA A 110 -3.94 -5.39 -0.61
CA ALA A 110 -3.47 -6.57 -1.33
C ALA A 110 -3.78 -7.86 -0.55
N GLU A 111 -3.53 -7.87 0.76
CA GLU A 111 -3.88 -9.02 1.60
C GLU A 111 -5.40 -9.27 1.63
N ALA A 112 -6.20 -8.19 1.70
CA ALA A 112 -7.65 -8.30 1.64
C ALA A 112 -8.11 -8.88 0.28
N ALA A 113 -7.58 -8.36 -0.83
CA ALA A 113 -7.88 -8.86 -2.17
C ALA A 113 -7.49 -10.35 -2.35
N LEU A 114 -6.38 -10.78 -1.77
CA LEU A 114 -5.99 -12.19 -1.76
C LEU A 114 -6.95 -13.06 -0.95
N LYS A 115 -7.48 -12.56 0.17
CA LYS A 115 -8.52 -13.26 0.95
C LYS A 115 -9.84 -13.40 0.19
N GLU A 116 -10.16 -12.42 -0.66
CA GLU A 116 -11.33 -12.46 -1.56
C GLU A 116 -11.12 -13.38 -2.78
N ALA A 117 -9.88 -13.84 -3.02
CA ALA A 117 -9.52 -14.74 -4.11
C ALA A 117 -9.01 -16.10 -3.58
N PRO A 118 -9.82 -16.88 -2.83
CA PRO A 118 -9.36 -18.12 -2.20
C PRO A 118 -8.97 -19.19 -3.21
N GLU A 119 -9.53 -19.18 -4.40
CA GLU A 119 -9.21 -20.12 -5.50
C GLU A 119 -7.77 -19.90 -5.98
N LEU A 120 -7.32 -18.65 -6.06
CA LEU A 120 -5.95 -18.30 -6.41
C LEU A 120 -5.00 -18.63 -5.27
N THR A 121 -5.29 -18.16 -4.05
CA THR A 121 -4.39 -18.33 -2.89
C THR A 121 -4.19 -19.79 -2.51
N ALA A 122 -5.21 -20.65 -2.72
CA ALA A 122 -5.09 -22.08 -2.47
C ALA A 122 -4.09 -22.78 -3.43
N THR A 123 -3.71 -22.15 -4.53
CA THR A 123 -2.70 -22.69 -5.45
C THR A 123 -1.27 -22.38 -5.01
N PHE A 124 -1.07 -21.37 -4.16
CA PHE A 124 0.25 -20.98 -3.67
C PHE A 124 0.89 -22.07 -2.84
N LYS A 125 2.20 -22.17 -2.89
CA LYS A 125 2.94 -23.00 -1.94
C LYS A 125 2.82 -22.43 -0.52
N GLU A 126 2.94 -21.10 -0.42
CA GLU A 126 2.86 -20.36 0.83
C GLU A 126 2.49 -18.90 0.56
N LEU A 127 1.72 -18.30 1.46
CA LEU A 127 1.44 -16.86 1.49
C LEU A 127 2.08 -16.30 2.76
N LEU A 128 3.10 -15.47 2.60
CA LEU A 128 3.82 -14.81 3.69
C LEU A 128 3.32 -13.38 3.88
N THR A 129 3.39 -12.89 5.10
CA THR A 129 3.11 -11.50 5.42
C THR A 129 4.35 -10.82 5.99
N THR A 130 4.57 -9.57 5.59
CA THR A 130 5.66 -8.72 6.07
C THR A 130 5.13 -7.39 6.59
N ALA A 131 5.95 -6.66 7.34
CA ALA A 131 5.56 -5.35 7.88
C ALA A 131 5.52 -4.26 6.82
N ASP A 132 6.41 -4.31 5.82
CA ASP A 132 6.53 -3.29 4.77
C ASP A 132 7.08 -3.87 3.47
N TYR A 133 6.86 -3.13 2.37
CA TYR A 133 7.27 -3.58 1.04
C TYR A 133 8.77 -3.42 0.75
N ASN A 134 9.52 -2.63 1.51
CA ASN A 134 10.99 -2.63 1.38
C ASN A 134 11.56 -4.00 1.76
N THR A 135 11.02 -4.60 2.81
CA THR A 135 11.37 -5.97 3.23
C THR A 135 10.97 -6.98 2.15
N ALA A 136 9.74 -6.91 1.64
CA ALA A 136 9.26 -7.80 0.58
C ALA A 136 10.16 -7.77 -0.67
N PHE A 137 10.59 -6.57 -1.10
CA PHE A 137 11.50 -6.46 -2.24
C PHE A 137 12.87 -7.07 -1.97
N MET A 138 13.38 -6.95 -0.74
CA MET A 138 14.64 -7.62 -0.36
C MET A 138 14.51 -9.14 -0.42
N ASP A 139 13.38 -9.67 0.03
CA ASP A 139 13.10 -11.11 0.00
C ASP A 139 12.94 -11.62 -1.45
N LEU A 140 12.32 -10.84 -2.32
CA LEU A 140 12.23 -11.15 -3.75
C LEU A 140 13.61 -11.09 -4.43
N GLU A 141 14.43 -10.07 -4.14
CA GLU A 141 15.80 -9.94 -4.66
C GLU A 141 16.70 -11.13 -4.26
N GLN A 142 16.51 -11.65 -3.05
CA GLN A 142 17.28 -12.77 -2.53
C GLN A 142 16.72 -14.14 -2.96
N GLY A 143 15.56 -14.15 -3.62
CA GLY A 143 14.87 -15.39 -4.02
C GLY A 143 14.22 -16.14 -2.85
N ALA A 144 13.99 -15.47 -1.72
CA ALA A 144 13.28 -16.04 -0.58
C ALA A 144 11.79 -16.20 -0.89
N VAL A 145 11.24 -15.30 -1.71
CA VAL A 145 9.88 -15.35 -2.25
C VAL A 145 9.92 -15.28 -3.77
N ASP A 146 8.85 -15.74 -4.42
CA ASP A 146 8.73 -15.78 -5.89
C ASP A 146 7.96 -14.58 -6.45
N ALA A 147 7.05 -14.00 -5.65
CA ALA A 147 6.21 -12.87 -6.04
C ALA A 147 5.81 -12.01 -4.83
N ILE A 148 5.50 -10.75 -5.09
CA ILE A 148 4.92 -9.81 -4.14
C ILE A 148 3.57 -9.34 -4.68
N ALA A 149 2.52 -9.34 -3.83
CA ALA A 149 1.25 -8.68 -4.13
C ALA A 149 1.25 -7.27 -3.54
N MET A 150 1.02 -6.24 -4.35
CA MET A 150 1.16 -4.85 -3.93
C MET A 150 0.51 -3.84 -4.87
N ASP A 151 0.45 -2.59 -4.42
CA ASP A 151 -0.04 -1.45 -5.19
C ASP A 151 0.83 -1.18 -6.42
N VAL A 152 0.19 -1.03 -7.58
CA VAL A 152 0.90 -0.81 -8.86
C VAL A 152 1.75 0.46 -8.85
N ILE A 153 1.28 1.53 -8.19
CA ILE A 153 1.98 2.81 -8.12
C ILE A 153 3.30 2.64 -7.34
N VAL A 154 3.24 1.95 -6.21
CA VAL A 154 4.41 1.67 -5.37
C VAL A 154 5.35 0.69 -6.07
N ALA A 155 4.81 -0.35 -6.70
CA ALA A 155 5.58 -1.30 -7.50
C ALA A 155 6.41 -0.61 -8.59
N GLY A 156 5.77 0.24 -9.40
CA GLY A 156 6.44 0.98 -10.48
C GLY A 156 7.57 1.87 -9.97
N TYR A 157 7.34 2.60 -8.87
CA TYR A 157 8.35 3.44 -8.24
C TYR A 157 9.53 2.61 -7.71
N GLN A 158 9.26 1.55 -6.96
CA GLN A 158 10.29 0.69 -6.37
C GLN A 158 11.17 0.03 -7.45
N ILE A 159 10.57 -0.47 -8.52
CA ILE A 159 11.30 -1.06 -9.65
C ILE A 159 12.24 -0.03 -10.29
N GLN A 160 11.75 1.19 -10.52
CA GLN A 160 12.55 2.26 -11.09
C GLN A 160 13.73 2.68 -10.19
N GLN A 161 13.49 2.85 -8.89
CA GLN A 161 14.51 3.28 -7.94
C GLN A 161 15.58 2.23 -7.68
N ARG A 162 15.20 0.97 -7.64
CA ARG A 162 16.12 -0.14 -7.40
C ARG A 162 16.94 -0.49 -8.63
N ASN A 163 16.58 0.05 -9.81
CA ASN A 163 17.18 -0.33 -11.09
C ASN A 163 17.26 -1.87 -11.23
N ALA A 164 16.26 -2.54 -10.73
CA ALA A 164 16.23 -3.98 -10.51
C ALA A 164 15.47 -4.69 -11.63
N ASP A 165 15.85 -5.93 -11.87
CA ASP A 165 15.25 -6.80 -12.88
C ASP A 165 13.94 -7.40 -12.38
N PHE A 166 12.92 -6.56 -12.18
CA PHE A 166 11.58 -6.97 -11.83
C PHE A 166 10.58 -6.61 -12.93
N LYS A 167 9.51 -7.35 -13.00
CA LYS A 167 8.35 -7.06 -13.86
C LYS A 167 7.05 -7.13 -13.05
N ILE A 168 6.08 -6.35 -13.50
CA ILE A 168 4.71 -6.40 -13.02
C ILE A 168 3.92 -7.31 -13.97
N LEU A 169 3.12 -8.22 -13.45
CA LEU A 169 2.22 -9.05 -14.26
C LEU A 169 1.09 -8.18 -14.82
N ASP A 170 0.67 -8.48 -16.06
CA ASP A 170 -0.36 -7.70 -16.76
C ASP A 170 -1.76 -7.85 -16.13
N ASP A 171 -2.05 -9.01 -15.53
CA ASP A 171 -3.32 -9.30 -14.89
C ASP A 171 -3.33 -8.75 -13.46
N SER A 172 -4.19 -7.76 -13.20
CA SER A 172 -4.38 -7.20 -11.87
C SER A 172 -5.17 -8.13 -10.95
N LEU A 173 -4.86 -8.08 -9.65
CA LEU A 173 -5.61 -8.80 -8.61
C LEU A 173 -6.93 -8.07 -8.29
N SER A 174 -6.89 -6.72 -8.24
CA SER A 174 -8.04 -5.86 -7.99
C SER A 174 -7.84 -4.47 -8.58
N GLU A 175 -8.95 -3.77 -8.81
CA GLU A 175 -8.97 -2.34 -9.10
C GLU A 175 -9.56 -1.61 -7.90
N GLU A 176 -8.97 -0.48 -7.54
CA GLU A 176 -9.31 0.23 -6.32
C GLU A 176 -9.02 1.73 -6.39
N GLU A 177 -9.44 2.47 -5.37
CA GLU A 177 -9.28 3.91 -5.28
C GLU A 177 -8.68 4.30 -3.93
N TYR A 178 -7.78 5.29 -3.95
CA TYR A 178 -7.25 5.94 -2.75
C TYR A 178 -8.14 7.08 -2.29
N GLY A 179 -8.35 7.15 -0.99
CA GLY A 179 -8.98 8.26 -0.31
C GLY A 179 -8.23 8.62 0.98
N VAL A 180 -8.64 9.71 1.61
CA VAL A 180 -8.19 10.05 2.97
C VAL A 180 -9.21 9.51 3.96
N GLY A 181 -8.75 8.66 4.86
CA GLY A 181 -9.58 8.02 5.88
C GLY A 181 -9.53 8.76 7.22
N PHE A 182 -10.69 9.11 7.74
CA PHE A 182 -10.88 9.70 9.06
C PHE A 182 -11.58 8.69 9.97
N LYS A 183 -11.44 8.88 11.29
CA LYS A 183 -12.24 8.12 12.25
C LYS A 183 -13.72 8.17 11.88
N LYS A 184 -14.40 7.02 11.93
CA LYS A 184 -15.81 6.92 11.57
C LYS A 184 -16.66 7.93 12.33
N GLY A 185 -17.42 8.74 11.59
CA GLY A 185 -18.26 9.82 12.11
C GLY A 185 -17.57 11.19 12.19
N ASN A 186 -16.26 11.29 11.97
CA ASN A 186 -15.56 12.58 11.95
C ASN A 186 -15.74 13.31 10.61
N THR A 187 -16.94 13.79 10.37
CA THR A 187 -17.29 14.55 9.16
C THR A 187 -16.79 15.99 9.21
N GLU A 188 -16.61 16.57 10.41
CA GLU A 188 -16.21 17.96 10.58
C GLU A 188 -14.83 18.23 9.96
N LEU A 189 -13.85 17.37 10.21
CA LEU A 189 -12.50 17.52 9.64
C LEU A 189 -12.48 17.12 8.16
N ARG A 190 -13.21 16.06 7.79
CA ARG A 190 -13.33 15.59 6.41
C ARG A 190 -13.90 16.68 5.48
N ASP A 191 -14.92 17.43 5.93
CA ASP A 191 -15.65 18.41 5.12
C ASP A 191 -14.88 19.73 4.93
N LYS A 192 -13.80 19.95 5.67
CA LYS A 192 -12.89 21.08 5.49
C LYS A 192 -11.99 20.89 4.27
#